data_942fd44faa9288d6d46b97f0f3e38c5d
#
_entry.id   942fd44faa9288d6d46b97f0f3e38c5d
#
_cell.length_a   1.000
_cell.length_b   1.000
_cell.length_c   1.000
_cell.angle_alpha   90.00
_cell.angle_beta   90.00
_cell.angle_gamma   90.00
#
_symmetry.space_group_name_H-M   'P 1'
#
loop_
_entity.id
_entity.type
_entity.pdbx_description
1 polymer ?
#
loop_
_entity_poly.entity_id
_entity_poly.type
_entity_poly.pdbx_seq_one_letter_code
_entity_poly.pdbx_strand_id
1 'polypeptide(L)'
;MNVSASLTPFNTSPTQKSAPMILDTLPDPAIEGQGCPRTTRVQIDLILLAIEALELGGSEAILGFAEELELNGIIKDRVNLWRMRSTNPLRRANIRRPLTIIEAKALVVIACYLSRRLTVVIRQMLMIYQQMNDKQIPLEQNLRLSNYLERFRAHFKSRMNPRRSGFLALTSDDKIDELAINLLGKLLFCTGTAGMQRFWISLFDGEVE
;
A
#
# COMPACT_ATOMS: atom_id res chain seq x y z
N MET A 1 17.40 -11.55 -55.59
CA MET A 1 18.25 -11.17 -54.45
C MET A 1 17.35 -10.98 -53.22
N ASN A 2 17.21 -12.03 -52.42
CA ASN A 2 16.41 -12.00 -51.18
C ASN A 2 17.31 -11.64 -50.03
N VAL A 3 17.08 -10.50 -49.42
CA VAL A 3 17.75 -10.10 -48.18
C VAL A 3 16.84 -10.52 -47.01
N SER A 4 17.18 -11.64 -46.42
CA SER A 4 16.56 -12.07 -45.15
C SER A 4 17.15 -11.24 -44.00
N ALA A 5 16.36 -10.32 -43.49
CA ALA A 5 16.68 -9.63 -42.26
C ALA A 5 16.38 -10.57 -41.08
N SER A 6 17.41 -11.09 -40.45
CA SER A 6 17.33 -11.84 -39.20
C SER A 6 16.97 -10.88 -38.06
N LEU A 7 15.76 -11.00 -37.53
CA LEU A 7 15.33 -10.38 -36.30
C LEU A 7 16.02 -11.10 -35.13
N THR A 8 16.99 -10.47 -34.53
CA THR A 8 17.56 -10.87 -33.25
C THR A 8 16.49 -10.74 -32.18
N PRO A 9 16.30 -11.76 -31.31
CA PRO A 9 15.36 -11.64 -30.21
C PRO A 9 15.91 -10.66 -29.18
N PHE A 10 15.19 -9.57 -28.96
CA PHE A 10 15.45 -8.63 -27.88
C PHE A 10 15.24 -9.35 -26.53
N ASN A 11 16.32 -9.71 -26.04
CA ASN A 11 16.89 -9.82 -24.72
C ASN A 11 16.01 -9.60 -23.49
N THR A 12 15.83 -10.73 -22.78
CA THR A 12 15.87 -10.92 -21.33
C THR A 12 15.67 -9.65 -20.50
N SER A 13 14.43 -9.47 -20.06
CA SER A 13 14.11 -8.70 -18.88
C SER A 13 14.94 -9.21 -17.69
N PRO A 14 15.49 -8.31 -16.86
CA PRO A 14 16.24 -8.74 -15.67
C PRO A 14 15.34 -9.65 -14.83
N THR A 15 15.86 -10.81 -14.47
CA THR A 15 15.19 -11.87 -13.73
C THR A 15 14.43 -11.26 -12.55
N GLN A 16 13.13 -11.15 -12.69
CA GLN A 16 12.27 -10.59 -11.66
C GLN A 16 12.24 -11.61 -10.52
N LYS A 17 12.91 -11.29 -9.40
CA LYS A 17 12.90 -12.14 -8.22
C LYS A 17 11.46 -12.45 -7.81
N SER A 18 11.16 -13.71 -7.50
CA SER A 18 9.85 -14.09 -6.96
C SER A 18 9.59 -13.37 -5.63
N ALA A 19 8.34 -13.12 -5.29
CA ALA A 19 7.98 -12.43 -4.07
C ALA A 19 8.46 -13.14 -2.78
N PRO A 20 8.45 -14.49 -2.67
CA PRO A 20 9.08 -15.18 -1.55
C PRO A 20 10.55 -14.79 -1.36
N MET A 21 11.34 -14.76 -2.43
CA MET A 21 12.75 -14.31 -2.36
C MET A 21 12.87 -12.83 -1.94
N ILE A 22 11.86 -11.99 -2.25
CA ILE A 22 11.85 -10.60 -1.82
C ILE A 22 11.57 -10.50 -0.32
N LEU A 23 10.66 -11.32 0.22
CA LEU A 23 10.39 -11.36 1.66
C LEU A 23 11.66 -11.60 2.47
N ASP A 24 12.52 -12.52 2.00
CA ASP A 24 13.78 -12.84 2.66
C ASP A 24 14.81 -11.69 2.60
N THR A 25 14.66 -10.77 1.64
CA THR A 25 15.53 -9.58 1.54
C THR A 25 15.10 -8.44 2.46
N LEU A 26 13.85 -8.46 2.96
CA LEU A 26 13.38 -7.47 3.91
C LEU A 26 13.91 -7.81 5.30
N PRO A 27 14.65 -6.90 5.95
CA PRO A 27 15.24 -7.19 7.25
C PRO A 27 14.14 -7.43 8.30
N ASP A 28 14.41 -8.33 9.25
CA ASP A 28 13.56 -8.43 10.41
C ASP A 28 13.85 -7.26 11.34
N PRO A 29 12.82 -6.55 11.80
CA PRO A 29 13.01 -5.48 12.75
C PRO A 29 13.54 -6.07 14.07
N ALA A 30 14.42 -5.35 14.73
CA ALA A 30 14.95 -5.70 16.05
C ALA A 30 13.86 -5.46 17.13
N ILE A 31 12.80 -6.28 17.12
CA ILE A 31 11.67 -6.16 18.02
C ILE A 31 11.59 -7.41 18.87
N GLU A 32 11.41 -7.22 20.15
CA GLU A 32 11.10 -8.31 21.07
C GLU A 32 9.68 -8.85 20.77
N GLY A 33 9.59 -10.14 20.43
CA GLY A 33 8.32 -10.82 20.17
C GLY A 33 8.07 -11.14 18.69
N GLN A 34 7.03 -11.95 18.42
CA GLN A 34 6.67 -12.43 17.08
C GLN A 34 5.69 -11.52 16.32
N GLY A 35 5.26 -10.41 16.92
CA GLY A 35 4.23 -9.54 16.39
C GLY A 35 4.75 -8.27 15.75
N CYS A 36 4.00 -7.75 14.77
CA CYS A 36 4.25 -6.45 14.20
C CYS A 36 3.86 -5.33 15.21
N PRO A 37 4.68 -4.29 15.42
CA PRO A 37 4.33 -3.15 16.24
C PRO A 37 3.01 -2.50 15.80
N ARG A 38 2.29 -1.94 16.77
CA ARG A 38 0.99 -1.32 16.50
C ARG A 38 1.09 -0.16 15.50
N THR A 39 2.14 0.64 15.60
CA THR A 39 2.41 1.76 14.68
C THR A 39 2.59 1.26 13.25
N THR A 40 3.48 0.30 13.04
CA THR A 40 3.71 -0.32 11.72
C THR A 40 2.44 -0.92 11.14
N ARG A 41 1.62 -1.57 11.98
CA ARG A 41 0.33 -2.12 11.57
C ARG A 41 -0.62 -1.03 11.06
N VAL A 42 -0.71 0.08 11.78
CA VAL A 42 -1.54 1.22 11.37
C VAL A 42 -1.07 1.77 10.03
N GLN A 43 0.23 1.89 9.83
CA GLN A 43 0.82 2.35 8.56
C GLN A 43 0.48 1.40 7.41
N ILE A 44 0.59 0.08 7.62
CA ILE A 44 0.20 -0.92 6.62
C ILE A 44 -1.30 -0.81 6.30
N ASP A 45 -2.16 -0.67 7.30
CA ASP A 45 -3.60 -0.52 7.10
C ASP A 45 -3.92 0.74 6.28
N LEU A 46 -3.23 1.85 6.51
CA LEU A 46 -3.38 3.09 5.74
C LEU A 46 -2.95 2.90 4.27
N ILE A 47 -1.84 2.21 4.04
CA ILE A 47 -1.38 1.88 2.69
C ILE A 47 -2.42 1.03 1.95
N LEU A 48 -2.99 0.04 2.62
CA LEU A 48 -4.04 -0.79 2.04
C LEU A 48 -5.32 0.00 1.76
N LEU A 49 -5.66 1.00 2.59
CA LEU A 49 -6.76 1.93 2.32
C LEU A 49 -6.50 2.78 1.08
N ALA A 50 -5.26 3.27 0.90
CA ALA A 50 -4.89 4.01 -0.30
C ALA A 50 -5.04 3.16 -1.57
N ILE A 51 -4.64 1.89 -1.52
CA ILE A 51 -4.81 0.94 -2.63
C ILE A 51 -6.30 0.68 -2.93
N GLU A 52 -7.12 0.51 -1.89
CA GLU A 52 -8.57 0.35 -2.07
C GLU A 52 -9.22 1.58 -2.70
N ALA A 53 -8.80 2.77 -2.29
CA ALA A 53 -9.30 4.02 -2.84
C ALA A 53 -8.94 4.19 -4.33
N LEU A 54 -7.85 3.55 -4.80
CA LEU A 54 -7.45 3.52 -6.22
C LEU A 54 -8.29 2.59 -7.11
N GLU A 55 -9.35 1.99 -6.60
CA GLU A 55 -10.28 1.12 -7.35
C GLU A 55 -9.71 -0.22 -7.84
N LEU A 56 -8.72 -0.76 -7.16
CA LEU A 56 -8.11 -2.03 -7.54
C LEU A 56 -8.84 -3.29 -7.04
N GLY A 57 -10.13 -3.21 -6.74
CA GLY A 57 -10.89 -4.37 -6.28
C GLY A 57 -10.72 -4.73 -4.79
N GLY A 58 -10.08 -3.87 -4.00
CA GLY A 58 -9.99 -4.03 -2.55
C GLY A 58 -9.38 -5.36 -2.11
N SER A 59 -10.10 -6.10 -1.27
CA SER A 59 -9.63 -7.40 -0.74
C SER A 59 -9.42 -8.44 -1.83
N GLU A 60 -10.21 -8.42 -2.91
CA GLU A 60 -10.07 -9.35 -4.04
C GLU A 60 -8.76 -9.13 -4.78
N ALA A 61 -8.41 -7.89 -5.03
CA ALA A 61 -7.15 -7.57 -5.67
C ALA A 61 -5.95 -8.03 -4.82
N ILE A 62 -6.02 -7.85 -3.51
CA ILE A 62 -4.97 -8.31 -2.59
C ILE A 62 -4.83 -9.83 -2.63
N LEU A 63 -5.94 -10.57 -2.65
CA LEU A 63 -5.91 -12.04 -2.73
C LEU A 63 -5.42 -12.52 -4.08
N GLY A 64 -5.89 -11.95 -5.19
CA GLY A 64 -5.40 -12.25 -6.52
C GLY A 64 -3.90 -12.01 -6.67
N PHE A 65 -3.39 -10.93 -6.08
CA PHE A 65 -1.95 -10.67 -6.05
C PHE A 65 -1.18 -11.61 -5.11
N ALA A 66 -1.78 -12.01 -3.98
CA ALA A 66 -1.16 -13.00 -3.13
C ALA A 66 -0.96 -14.34 -3.87
N GLU A 67 -1.92 -14.72 -4.70
CA GLU A 67 -1.81 -15.90 -5.56
C GLU A 67 -0.78 -15.70 -6.67
N GLU A 68 -0.86 -14.59 -7.41
CA GLU A 68 0.09 -14.26 -8.49
C GLU A 68 1.55 -14.21 -8.01
N LEU A 69 1.76 -13.75 -6.76
CA LEU A 69 3.08 -13.60 -6.15
C LEU A 69 3.49 -14.81 -5.29
N GLU A 70 2.74 -15.91 -5.34
CA GLU A 70 2.99 -17.11 -4.55
C GLU A 70 2.99 -16.88 -3.03
N LEU A 71 2.22 -15.88 -2.57
CA LEU A 71 2.06 -15.51 -1.16
C LEU A 71 0.79 -16.08 -0.51
N ASN A 72 0.04 -16.92 -1.24
CA ASN A 72 -1.20 -17.54 -0.77
C ASN A 72 -1.00 -18.50 0.42
N GLY A 73 0.22 -18.96 0.66
CA GLY A 73 0.58 -19.66 1.90
C GLY A 73 0.52 -18.78 3.16
N ILE A 74 0.71 -17.46 2.98
CA ILE A 74 0.72 -16.44 4.05
C ILE A 74 -0.63 -15.73 4.12
N ILE A 75 -1.13 -15.24 2.98
CA ILE A 75 -2.42 -14.54 2.84
C ILE A 75 -3.39 -15.49 2.14
N LYS A 76 -4.10 -16.31 2.93
CA LYS A 76 -4.79 -17.51 2.45
C LYS A 76 -6.16 -17.25 1.83
N ASP A 77 -6.95 -16.39 2.46
CA ASP A 77 -8.35 -16.18 2.11
C ASP A 77 -8.90 -14.84 2.65
N ARG A 78 -10.15 -14.52 2.28
CA ARG A 78 -10.82 -13.29 2.75
C ARG A 78 -10.91 -13.21 4.27
N VAL A 79 -11.15 -14.31 4.96
CA VAL A 79 -11.31 -14.32 6.41
C VAL A 79 -9.97 -14.06 7.09
N ASN A 80 -8.91 -14.67 6.56
CA ASN A 80 -7.54 -14.46 7.01
C ASN A 80 -7.12 -13.00 6.78
N LEU A 81 -7.28 -12.49 5.54
CA LEU A 81 -6.99 -11.09 5.20
C LEU A 81 -7.80 -10.11 6.05
N TRP A 82 -9.07 -10.40 6.26
CA TRP A 82 -9.92 -9.59 7.10
C TRP A 82 -9.47 -9.58 8.57
N ARG A 83 -9.02 -10.70 9.13
CA ARG A 83 -8.42 -10.78 10.47
C ARG A 83 -7.13 -9.98 10.56
N MET A 84 -6.29 -10.02 9.52
CA MET A 84 -5.07 -9.23 9.40
C MET A 84 -5.35 -7.72 9.40
N ARG A 85 -6.38 -7.29 8.66
CA ARG A 85 -6.73 -5.87 8.44
C ARG A 85 -7.67 -5.30 9.50
N SER A 86 -8.06 -6.07 10.51
CA SER A 86 -9.11 -5.66 11.44
C SER A 86 -8.73 -4.45 12.28
N THR A 87 -9.20 -3.29 11.84
CA THR A 87 -9.24 -2.04 12.61
C THR A 87 -10.63 -1.79 13.22
N ASN A 88 -11.62 -2.66 12.96
CA ASN A 88 -12.99 -2.45 13.40
C ASN A 88 -13.08 -2.35 14.94
N PRO A 89 -13.44 -1.16 15.48
CA PRO A 89 -13.50 -0.91 16.90
C PRO A 89 -14.63 -1.67 17.63
N LEU A 90 -15.65 -2.14 16.89
CA LEU A 90 -16.83 -2.80 17.42
C LEU A 90 -16.62 -4.28 17.70
N ARG A 91 -15.50 -4.86 17.31
CA ARG A 91 -15.24 -6.29 17.53
C ARG A 91 -14.52 -6.56 18.82
N ARG A 92 -14.97 -7.60 19.50
CA ARG A 92 -14.42 -8.07 20.78
C ARG A 92 -12.93 -8.36 20.66
N ALA A 93 -12.15 -7.96 21.66
CA ALA A 93 -10.69 -8.06 21.70
C ALA A 93 -10.12 -9.46 21.38
N ASN A 94 -10.91 -10.51 21.59
CA ASN A 94 -10.51 -11.91 21.49
C ASN A 94 -10.37 -12.45 20.05
N ILE A 95 -10.76 -11.66 19.01
CA ILE A 95 -10.71 -12.11 17.60
C ILE A 95 -9.48 -11.54 16.89
N ARG A 96 -8.77 -10.61 17.51
CA ARG A 96 -7.62 -9.93 16.93
C ARG A 96 -6.35 -10.66 17.31
N ARG A 97 -5.85 -11.50 16.43
CA ARG A 97 -4.46 -11.92 16.58
C ARG A 97 -3.52 -10.78 16.13
N PRO A 98 -2.34 -10.65 16.73
CA PRO A 98 -1.31 -9.75 16.22
C PRO A 98 -0.98 -10.08 14.76
N LEU A 99 -0.65 -9.07 13.97
CA LEU A 99 -0.07 -9.25 12.64
C LEU A 99 1.35 -9.78 12.83
N THR A 100 1.67 -10.92 12.25
CA THR A 100 3.05 -11.44 12.28
C THR A 100 3.95 -10.62 11.35
N ILE A 101 5.24 -10.63 11.60
CA ILE A 101 6.21 -9.91 10.76
C ILE A 101 6.13 -10.40 9.30
N ILE A 102 6.03 -11.69 9.08
CA ILE A 102 5.94 -12.26 7.73
C ILE A 102 4.64 -11.83 7.01
N GLU A 103 3.53 -11.74 7.72
CA GLU A 103 2.27 -11.21 7.17
C GLU A 103 2.39 -9.73 6.81
N ALA A 104 3.04 -8.95 7.67
CA ALA A 104 3.30 -7.54 7.43
C ALA A 104 4.19 -7.34 6.19
N LYS A 105 5.28 -8.11 6.07
CA LYS A 105 6.14 -8.12 4.88
C LYS A 105 5.36 -8.46 3.61
N ALA A 106 4.54 -9.52 3.65
CA ALA A 106 3.73 -9.94 2.51
C ALA A 106 2.75 -8.85 2.06
N LEU A 107 2.05 -8.20 3.00
CA LEU A 107 1.13 -7.10 2.69
C LEU A 107 1.85 -5.89 2.07
N VAL A 108 3.03 -5.54 2.58
CA VAL A 108 3.86 -4.46 2.00
C VAL A 108 4.33 -4.81 0.60
N VAL A 109 4.79 -6.04 0.36
CA VAL A 109 5.20 -6.49 -0.97
C VAL A 109 4.03 -6.40 -1.94
N ILE A 110 2.85 -6.90 -1.58
CA ILE A 110 1.65 -6.80 -2.42
C ILE A 110 1.31 -5.34 -2.70
N ALA A 111 1.34 -4.47 -1.70
CA ALA A 111 1.09 -3.05 -1.86
C ALA A 111 2.05 -2.39 -2.87
N CYS A 112 3.33 -2.70 -2.79
CA CYS A 112 4.35 -2.20 -3.71
C CYS A 112 4.14 -2.71 -5.15
N TYR A 113 3.76 -3.98 -5.33
CA TYR A 113 3.46 -4.53 -6.65
C TYR A 113 2.19 -3.94 -7.25
N LEU A 114 1.14 -3.76 -6.45
CA LEU A 114 -0.09 -3.10 -6.89
C LEU A 114 0.18 -1.65 -7.31
N SER A 115 0.94 -0.89 -6.52
CA SER A 115 1.28 0.50 -6.85
C SER A 115 2.14 0.60 -8.12
N ARG A 116 3.01 -0.37 -8.37
CA ARG A 116 3.84 -0.43 -9.58
C ARG A 116 2.99 -0.50 -10.85
N ARG A 117 1.90 -1.27 -10.85
CA ARG A 117 0.96 -1.33 -12.00
C ARG A 117 0.27 0.01 -12.24
N LEU A 118 0.14 0.83 -11.22
CA LEU A 118 -0.52 2.13 -11.27
C LEU A 118 0.43 3.32 -11.29
N THR A 119 1.72 3.09 -11.49
CA THR A 119 2.74 4.15 -11.43
C THR A 119 2.37 5.39 -12.27
N VAL A 120 1.88 5.17 -13.49
CA VAL A 120 1.46 6.27 -14.38
C VAL A 120 0.28 7.04 -13.80
N VAL A 121 -0.72 6.32 -13.29
CA VAL A 121 -1.92 6.91 -12.67
C VAL A 121 -1.56 7.70 -11.42
N ILE A 122 -0.75 7.12 -10.54
CA ILE A 122 -0.30 7.77 -9.31
C ILE A 122 0.49 9.05 -9.62
N ARG A 123 1.43 8.99 -10.58
CA ARG A 123 2.18 10.19 -11.01
C ARG A 123 1.28 11.29 -11.52
N GLN A 124 0.31 10.95 -12.36
CA GLN A 124 -0.65 11.93 -12.88
C GLN A 124 -1.45 12.57 -11.74
N MET A 125 -1.93 11.78 -10.78
CA MET A 125 -2.70 12.30 -9.64
C MET A 125 -1.85 13.25 -8.76
N LEU A 126 -0.60 12.90 -8.49
CA LEU A 126 0.32 13.74 -7.70
C LEU A 126 0.64 15.06 -8.44
N MET A 127 0.88 15.01 -9.75
CA MET A 127 1.09 16.21 -10.57
C MET A 127 -0.13 17.12 -10.57
N ILE A 128 -1.33 16.54 -10.71
CA ILE A 128 -2.58 17.30 -10.69
C ILE A 128 -2.77 17.96 -9.32
N TYR A 129 -2.57 17.22 -8.22
CA TYR A 129 -2.69 17.75 -6.88
C TYR A 129 -1.75 18.94 -6.65
N GLN A 130 -0.49 18.81 -7.08
CA GLN A 130 0.46 19.91 -7.00
C GLN A 130 0.02 21.13 -7.83
N GLN A 131 -0.42 20.93 -9.08
CA GLN A 131 -0.91 22.01 -9.93
C GLN A 131 -2.16 22.70 -9.37
N MET A 132 -3.03 21.95 -8.70
CA MET A 132 -4.22 22.50 -8.05
C MET A 132 -3.83 23.41 -6.88
N ASN A 133 -2.90 22.98 -6.04
CA ASN A 133 -2.39 23.78 -4.94
C ASN A 133 -1.68 25.05 -5.43
N ASP A 134 -0.82 24.93 -6.46
CA ASP A 134 -0.05 26.05 -7.00
C ASP A 134 -0.95 27.09 -7.69
N LYS A 135 -2.01 26.65 -8.36
CA LYS A 135 -2.91 27.49 -9.17
C LYS A 135 -4.26 27.76 -8.52
N GLN A 136 -4.48 27.24 -7.31
CA GLN A 136 -5.77 27.30 -6.62
C GLN A 136 -6.96 26.81 -7.47
N ILE A 137 -6.73 25.74 -8.25
CA ILE A 137 -7.76 25.12 -9.09
C ILE A 137 -8.65 24.24 -8.21
N PRO A 138 -9.99 24.33 -8.32
CA PRO A 138 -10.90 23.48 -7.55
C PRO A 138 -10.72 21.98 -7.83
N LEU A 139 -10.82 21.17 -6.76
CA LEU A 139 -10.64 19.71 -6.81
C LEU A 139 -11.64 19.02 -7.77
N GLU A 140 -12.85 19.54 -7.86
CA GLU A 140 -13.96 19.01 -8.66
C GLU A 140 -13.65 18.97 -10.16
N GLN A 141 -12.65 19.74 -10.61
CA GLN A 141 -12.22 19.73 -12.01
C GLN A 141 -11.46 18.46 -12.39
N ASN A 142 -11.01 17.66 -11.41
CA ASN A 142 -10.36 16.39 -11.67
C ASN A 142 -11.09 15.21 -11.00
N LEU A 143 -12.00 14.60 -11.77
CA LEU A 143 -12.86 13.52 -11.29
C LEU A 143 -12.07 12.33 -10.68
N ARG A 144 -10.91 11.96 -11.26
CA ARG A 144 -10.13 10.82 -10.77
C ARG A 144 -9.52 11.10 -9.39
N LEU A 145 -8.91 12.28 -9.24
CA LEU A 145 -8.31 12.67 -7.96
C LEU A 145 -9.41 12.89 -6.90
N SER A 146 -10.51 13.55 -7.25
CA SER A 146 -11.66 13.75 -6.38
C SER A 146 -12.21 12.41 -5.88
N ASN A 147 -12.51 11.49 -6.79
CA ASN A 147 -13.01 10.15 -6.43
C ASN A 147 -12.04 9.38 -5.52
N TYR A 148 -10.74 9.47 -5.78
CA TYR A 148 -9.73 8.84 -4.91
C TYR A 148 -9.79 9.40 -3.49
N LEU A 149 -9.78 10.73 -3.34
CA LEU A 149 -9.79 11.38 -2.03
C LEU A 149 -11.09 11.12 -1.28
N GLU A 150 -12.24 11.18 -1.94
CA GLU A 150 -13.54 10.86 -1.34
C GLU A 150 -13.58 9.41 -0.82
N ARG A 151 -13.12 8.46 -1.61
CA ARG A 151 -13.04 7.04 -1.20
C ARG A 151 -12.08 6.83 -0.06
N PHE A 152 -10.91 7.47 -0.12
CA PHE A 152 -9.95 7.38 0.97
C PHE A 152 -10.52 7.93 2.28
N ARG A 153 -11.17 9.11 2.25
CA ARG A 153 -11.86 9.69 3.40
C ARG A 153 -12.93 8.73 3.96
N ALA A 154 -13.77 8.17 3.08
CA ALA A 154 -14.82 7.23 3.47
C ALA A 154 -14.23 5.97 4.13
N HIS A 155 -13.20 5.36 3.54
CA HIS A 155 -12.52 4.20 4.10
C HIS A 155 -11.82 4.54 5.41
N PHE A 156 -11.15 5.68 5.49
CA PHE A 156 -10.49 6.15 6.71
C PHE A 156 -11.49 6.34 7.85
N LYS A 157 -12.56 7.09 7.61
CA LYS A 157 -13.61 7.35 8.61
C LYS A 157 -14.30 6.07 9.07
N SER A 158 -14.51 5.10 8.16
CA SER A 158 -15.18 3.84 8.49
C SER A 158 -14.28 2.84 9.25
N ARG A 159 -12.98 2.84 9.01
CA ARG A 159 -12.05 1.82 9.51
C ARG A 159 -11.10 2.30 10.59
N MET A 160 -10.66 3.56 10.51
CA MET A 160 -9.75 4.16 11.47
C MET A 160 -10.55 4.92 12.52
N ASN A 161 -10.46 4.48 13.77
CA ASN A 161 -10.94 5.27 14.89
C ASN A 161 -9.79 6.17 15.37
N PRO A 162 -9.84 7.49 15.15
CA PRO A 162 -8.75 8.40 15.50
C PRO A 162 -8.32 8.28 16.95
N ARG A 163 -9.30 8.14 17.88
CA ARG A 163 -9.02 8.01 19.32
C ARG A 163 -8.22 6.76 19.69
N ARG A 164 -8.41 5.65 18.94
CA ARG A 164 -7.73 4.36 19.19
C ARG A 164 -6.44 4.21 18.41
N SER A 165 -6.33 4.91 17.28
CA SER A 165 -5.18 4.82 16.36
C SER A 165 -4.06 5.80 16.69
N GLY A 166 -4.28 6.74 17.62
CA GLY A 166 -3.33 7.82 17.87
C GLY A 166 -3.42 8.99 16.89
N PHE A 167 -4.29 8.92 15.86
CA PHE A 167 -4.50 9.98 14.86
C PHE A 167 -5.52 11.03 15.32
N LEU A 168 -5.48 11.45 16.59
CA LEU A 168 -6.40 12.45 17.14
C LEU A 168 -6.35 13.79 16.39
N ALA A 169 -5.21 14.09 15.77
CA ALA A 169 -5.01 15.32 15.00
C ALA A 169 -5.63 15.28 13.59
N LEU A 170 -5.92 14.08 13.05
CA LEU A 170 -6.49 13.90 11.71
C LEU A 170 -8.03 13.97 11.76
N THR A 171 -8.57 15.11 12.13
CA THR A 171 -10.03 15.30 12.26
C THR A 171 -10.64 16.02 11.05
N SER A 172 -9.86 16.82 10.32
CA SER A 172 -10.33 17.54 9.13
C SER A 172 -10.13 16.71 7.86
N ASP A 173 -10.99 16.91 6.88
CA ASP A 173 -10.90 16.24 5.59
C ASP A 173 -9.60 16.63 4.85
N ASP A 174 -9.15 17.87 4.99
CA ASP A 174 -7.90 18.34 4.39
C ASP A 174 -6.68 17.55 4.88
N LYS A 175 -6.60 17.27 6.18
CA LYS A 175 -5.52 16.45 6.73
C LYS A 175 -5.58 14.99 6.29
N ILE A 176 -6.80 14.45 6.11
CA ILE A 176 -6.97 13.11 5.57
C ILE A 176 -6.53 13.06 4.09
N ASP A 177 -6.84 14.11 3.33
CA ASP A 177 -6.41 14.25 1.94
C ASP A 177 -4.90 14.35 1.82
N GLU A 178 -4.28 15.18 2.63
CA GLU A 178 -2.83 15.29 2.70
C GLU A 178 -2.17 13.94 3.02
N LEU A 179 -2.71 13.21 4.00
CA LEU A 179 -2.27 11.86 4.31
C LEU A 179 -2.42 10.93 3.09
N ALA A 180 -3.57 10.96 2.40
CA ALA A 180 -3.83 10.13 1.23
C ALA A 180 -2.82 10.41 0.10
N ILE A 181 -2.51 11.66 -0.15
CA ILE A 181 -1.52 12.10 -1.16
C ILE A 181 -0.10 11.68 -0.77
N ASN A 182 0.27 11.89 0.50
CA ASN A 182 1.58 11.47 1.02
C ASN A 182 1.80 9.94 0.89
N LEU A 183 0.75 9.15 1.14
CA LEU A 183 0.80 7.70 0.95
C LEU A 183 1.00 7.32 -0.52
N LEU A 184 0.34 8.01 -1.47
CA LEU A 184 0.59 7.81 -2.91
C LEU A 184 2.04 8.12 -3.28
N GLY A 185 2.58 9.22 -2.76
CA GLY A 185 3.99 9.57 -2.95
C GLY A 185 4.93 8.47 -2.44
N LYS A 186 4.71 7.99 -1.22
CA LYS A 186 5.50 6.88 -0.65
C LYS A 186 5.42 5.62 -1.51
N LEU A 187 4.22 5.23 -1.95
CA LEU A 187 4.01 4.06 -2.82
C LEU A 187 4.70 4.20 -4.18
N LEU A 188 4.75 5.41 -4.74
CA LEU A 188 5.42 5.66 -6.02
C LEU A 188 6.93 5.36 -5.96
N PHE A 189 7.56 5.62 -4.81
CA PHE A 189 9.00 5.42 -4.61
C PHE A 189 9.38 4.00 -4.19
N CYS A 190 8.41 3.09 -3.98
CA CYS A 190 8.64 1.70 -3.59
C CYS A 190 9.05 0.79 -4.76
N THR A 191 9.65 1.33 -5.82
CA THR A 191 10.01 0.55 -7.00
C THR A 191 11.31 -0.24 -6.78
N GLY A 192 11.28 -1.53 -7.15
CA GLY A 192 12.42 -2.43 -7.03
C GLY A 192 12.71 -2.88 -5.57
N THR A 193 13.60 -3.87 -5.43
CA THR A 193 13.91 -4.48 -4.13
C THR A 193 14.46 -3.46 -3.12
N ALA A 194 15.37 -2.59 -3.54
CA ALA A 194 15.95 -1.55 -2.67
C ALA A 194 14.91 -0.51 -2.24
N GLY A 195 13.96 -0.18 -3.12
CA GLY A 195 12.83 0.70 -2.79
C GLY A 195 11.92 0.07 -1.74
N MET A 196 11.59 -1.20 -1.89
CA MET A 196 10.78 -1.95 -0.92
C MET A 196 11.47 -2.07 0.43
N GLN A 197 12.79 -2.32 0.46
CA GLN A 197 13.56 -2.38 1.71
C GLN A 197 13.53 -1.04 2.45
N ARG A 198 13.80 0.06 1.77
CA ARG A 198 13.72 1.40 2.38
C ARG A 198 12.31 1.71 2.90
N PHE A 199 11.29 1.39 2.12
CA PHE A 199 9.91 1.57 2.54
C PHE A 199 9.58 0.72 3.77
N TRP A 200 9.96 -0.56 3.77
CA TRP A 200 9.78 -1.46 4.91
C TRP A 200 10.45 -0.91 6.17
N ILE A 201 11.70 -0.48 6.09
CA ILE A 201 12.44 0.10 7.21
C ILE A 201 11.73 1.36 7.72
N SER A 202 11.29 2.25 6.82
CA SER A 202 10.60 3.49 7.19
C SER A 202 9.28 3.27 7.95
N LEU A 203 8.68 2.08 7.85
CA LEU A 203 7.49 1.75 8.62
C LEU A 203 7.79 1.54 10.13
N PHE A 204 9.04 1.29 10.49
CA PHE A 204 9.47 1.08 11.88
C PHE A 204 10.08 2.33 12.50
N ASP A 205 10.56 3.26 11.70
CA ASP A 205 11.23 4.48 12.17
C ASP A 205 10.29 5.48 12.86
N GLY A 206 9.01 5.14 12.99
CA GLY A 206 8.06 5.69 13.98
C GLY A 206 7.71 7.16 13.88
N GLU A 207 8.31 7.92 13.01
CA GLU A 207 8.02 9.34 12.81
C GLU A 207 6.97 9.52 11.70
N VAL A 208 5.71 9.38 12.08
CA VAL A 208 4.62 10.05 11.38
C VAL A 208 4.43 11.37 12.12
N GLU A 209 5.26 12.36 11.77
CA GLU A 209 4.94 13.75 12.01
C GLU A 209 3.64 14.17 11.31
#